data_3130cefedb2f0bccd34f32b9947a0390
#
_entry.id   3130cefedb2f0bccd34f32b9947a0390
#
_cell.length_a   1.000
_cell.length_b   1.000
_cell.length_c   1.000
_cell.angle_alpha   90.00
_cell.angle_beta   90.00
_cell.angle_gamma   90.00
#
_symmetry.space_group_name_H-M   'P 1'
#
loop_
_entity.id
_entity.type
_entity.pdbx_description
1 polymer ?
#
loop_
_entity_poly.entity_id
_entity_poly.type
_entity_poly.pdbx_seq_one_letter_code
_entity_poly.pdbx_strand_id
1 'polypeptide(L)'
;MQKYIRWLSIMIEPLDPKNTVLLVALEKELPKQLIPTWNIYYTGVGKVNAALSVVAAFNLYKPNVIINYGTVGSLNPKLSGLIKVNKFFQRDMDVRPLGFEYGETPFDKVNTISLDYEGFSCGTGDNFAVEKQIIKSDVVDMESYSIAKFCYINKIKFICYKYITDNADENSPENWNLNIEKGAELFTKTLNDLI
;
A
#
# COMPACT_ATOMS: atom_id res chain seq x y z
N MET A 1 -40.37 -14.41 12.04
CA MET A 1 -39.34 -15.39 11.63
C MET A 1 -38.08 -14.59 11.26
N GLN A 2 -37.25 -14.26 12.26
CA GLN A 2 -36.04 -13.45 12.11
C GLN A 2 -34.92 -14.35 11.54
N LYS A 3 -34.47 -14.07 10.32
CA LYS A 3 -33.27 -14.69 9.76
C LYS A 3 -32.04 -14.08 10.44
N TYR A 4 -31.43 -14.81 11.34
CA TYR A 4 -30.09 -14.54 11.83
C TYR A 4 -29.11 -14.75 10.66
N ILE A 5 -28.60 -13.66 10.10
CA ILE A 5 -27.45 -13.69 9.20
C ILE A 5 -26.23 -13.92 10.12
N ARG A 6 -25.73 -15.14 10.11
CA ARG A 6 -24.50 -15.54 10.78
C ARG A 6 -23.35 -14.87 10.02
N TRP A 7 -22.76 -13.84 10.61
CA TRP A 7 -21.48 -13.31 10.15
C TRP A 7 -20.44 -14.40 10.30
N LEU A 8 -20.15 -15.10 9.21
CA LEU A 8 -18.93 -15.89 9.13
C LEU A 8 -17.78 -14.89 9.18
N SER A 9 -17.09 -14.83 10.32
CA SER A 9 -15.75 -14.28 10.37
C SER A 9 -14.95 -15.04 9.30
N ILE A 10 -14.55 -14.36 8.25
CA ILE A 10 -13.58 -14.90 7.30
C ILE A 10 -12.32 -15.07 8.13
N MET A 11 -12.06 -16.30 8.56
CA MET A 11 -10.78 -16.66 9.17
C MET A 11 -9.75 -16.42 8.06
N ILE A 12 -8.94 -15.41 8.23
CA ILE A 12 -7.77 -15.18 7.38
C ILE A 12 -6.91 -16.43 7.59
N GLU A 13 -6.78 -17.26 6.57
CA GLU A 13 -5.85 -18.39 6.65
C GLU A 13 -4.47 -17.86 7.05
N PRO A 14 -3.77 -18.49 8.00
CA PRO A 14 -2.45 -18.09 8.42
C PRO A 14 -1.54 -17.89 7.21
N LEU A 15 -0.77 -16.82 7.22
CA LEU A 15 0.16 -16.53 6.14
C LEU A 15 1.41 -17.39 6.29
N ASP A 16 1.83 -18.02 5.20
CA ASP A 16 3.12 -18.71 5.15
C ASP A 16 4.21 -17.73 4.70
N PRO A 17 5.21 -17.43 5.56
CA PRO A 17 6.32 -16.55 5.20
C PRO A 17 7.09 -16.98 3.94
N LYS A 18 7.15 -18.29 3.65
CA LYS A 18 7.85 -18.81 2.47
C LYS A 18 7.11 -18.53 1.17
N ASN A 19 5.77 -18.47 1.22
CA ASN A 19 4.91 -18.23 0.07
C ASN A 19 4.38 -16.79 0.02
N THR A 20 4.92 -15.92 0.87
CA THR A 20 4.60 -14.50 0.95
C THR A 20 5.85 -13.66 0.67
N VAL A 21 5.70 -12.56 -0.08
CA VAL A 21 6.76 -11.56 -0.23
C VAL A 21 6.27 -10.21 0.26
N LEU A 22 7.11 -9.53 1.05
CA LEU A 22 6.90 -8.15 1.45
C LEU A 22 7.59 -7.23 0.45
N LEU A 23 6.86 -6.22 -0.01
CA LEU A 23 7.38 -5.12 -0.83
C LEU A 23 7.40 -3.85 0.02
N VAL A 24 8.58 -3.29 0.18
CA VAL A 24 8.85 -2.10 1.00
C VAL A 24 9.72 -1.14 0.19
N ALA A 25 9.46 0.15 0.25
CA ALA A 25 10.23 1.09 -0.56
C ALA A 25 11.70 1.13 -0.12
N LEU A 26 11.96 1.28 1.16
CA LEU A 26 13.31 1.48 1.71
C LEU A 26 13.59 0.55 2.89
N GLU A 27 14.84 0.08 2.98
CA GLU A 27 15.27 -0.79 4.09
C GLU A 27 15.06 -0.13 5.47
N LYS A 28 15.21 1.19 5.58
CA LYS A 28 14.99 1.90 6.84
C LYS A 28 13.51 1.93 7.28
N GLU A 29 12.54 1.69 6.38
CA GLU A 29 11.13 1.54 6.75
C GLU A 29 10.86 0.20 7.43
N LEU A 30 11.56 -0.87 7.01
CA LEU A 30 11.44 -2.20 7.59
C LEU A 30 12.76 -2.96 7.41
N PRO A 31 13.69 -2.84 8.36
CA PRO A 31 14.95 -3.59 8.31
C PRO A 31 14.73 -5.11 8.27
N LYS A 32 15.46 -5.80 7.39
CA LYS A 32 15.37 -7.27 7.23
C LYS A 32 15.57 -8.03 8.54
N GLN A 33 16.36 -7.49 9.45
CA GLN A 33 16.67 -8.08 10.75
C GLN A 33 15.44 -8.24 11.65
N LEU A 34 14.42 -7.39 11.48
CA LEU A 34 13.15 -7.46 12.26
C LEU A 34 12.25 -8.60 11.79
N ILE A 35 12.44 -9.09 10.56
CA ILE A 35 11.59 -10.09 9.92
C ILE A 35 12.41 -11.19 9.23
N PRO A 36 13.33 -11.89 9.95
CA PRO A 36 14.34 -12.76 9.34
C PRO A 36 13.74 -13.93 8.54
N THR A 37 12.56 -14.39 8.89
CA THR A 37 11.86 -15.53 8.26
C THR A 37 11.06 -15.18 7.01
N TRP A 38 10.75 -13.88 6.78
CA TRP A 38 9.95 -13.44 5.67
C TRP A 38 10.79 -13.11 4.43
N ASN A 39 10.26 -13.36 3.24
CA ASN A 39 10.83 -12.81 2.02
C ASN A 39 10.51 -11.30 1.95
N ILE A 40 11.52 -10.49 1.74
CA ILE A 40 11.39 -9.04 1.54
C ILE A 40 12.11 -8.62 0.27
N TYR A 41 11.53 -7.67 -0.44
CA TYR A 41 12.12 -7.04 -1.61
C TYR A 41 11.97 -5.52 -1.47
N TYR A 42 13.08 -4.81 -1.49
CA TYR A 42 13.10 -3.35 -1.44
C TYR A 42 12.92 -2.77 -2.84
N THR A 43 11.84 -2.02 -3.01
CA THR A 43 11.42 -1.56 -4.34
C THR A 43 12.13 -0.30 -4.81
N GLY A 44 12.66 0.51 -3.89
CA GLY A 44 12.95 1.91 -4.15
C GLY A 44 11.66 2.74 -4.17
N VAL A 45 11.83 4.06 -4.26
CA VAL A 45 10.74 5.04 -4.22
C VAL A 45 10.14 5.24 -5.60
N GLY A 46 8.82 5.40 -5.65
CA GLY A 46 8.08 5.82 -6.83
C GLY A 46 7.45 4.70 -7.65
N LYS A 47 6.45 5.07 -8.44
CA LYS A 47 5.59 4.15 -9.21
C LYS A 47 6.36 3.25 -10.18
N VAL A 48 7.37 3.80 -10.87
CA VAL A 48 8.17 3.05 -11.84
C VAL A 48 9.01 1.98 -11.15
N ASN A 49 9.70 2.35 -10.07
CA ASN A 49 10.49 1.40 -9.28
C ASN A 49 9.61 0.31 -8.69
N ALA A 50 8.45 0.67 -8.13
CA ALA A 50 7.50 -0.29 -7.58
C ALA A 50 6.96 -1.27 -8.63
N ALA A 51 6.65 -0.78 -9.85
CA ALA A 51 6.18 -1.61 -10.95
C ALA A 51 7.23 -2.62 -11.43
N LEU A 52 8.47 -2.20 -11.59
CA LEU A 52 9.57 -3.08 -11.98
C LEU A 52 9.89 -4.10 -10.89
N SER A 53 9.91 -3.64 -9.65
CA SER A 53 10.26 -4.46 -8.49
C SER A 53 9.22 -5.53 -8.17
N VAL A 54 7.93 -5.24 -8.31
CA VAL A 54 6.88 -6.26 -8.07
C VAL A 54 6.99 -7.39 -9.07
N VAL A 55 7.32 -7.10 -10.34
CA VAL A 55 7.56 -8.14 -11.36
C VAL A 55 8.80 -8.97 -11.01
N ALA A 56 9.89 -8.31 -10.62
CA ALA A 56 11.13 -8.99 -10.23
C ALA A 56 10.93 -9.88 -9.00
N ALA A 57 10.30 -9.37 -7.96
CA ALA A 57 10.01 -10.10 -6.74
C ALA A 57 9.07 -11.29 -7.00
N PHE A 58 8.03 -11.09 -7.81
CA PHE A 58 7.14 -12.19 -8.21
C PHE A 58 7.88 -13.30 -8.95
N ASN A 59 8.76 -12.94 -9.87
CA ASN A 59 9.56 -13.93 -10.61
C ASN A 59 10.57 -14.67 -9.71
N LEU A 60 11.15 -13.98 -8.75
CA LEU A 60 12.14 -14.54 -7.83
C LEU A 60 11.51 -15.49 -6.79
N TYR A 61 10.44 -15.05 -6.14
CA TYR A 61 9.85 -15.75 -4.99
C TYR A 61 8.64 -16.62 -5.33
N LYS A 62 7.97 -16.36 -6.47
CA LYS A 62 6.72 -17.04 -6.88
C LYS A 62 5.65 -17.04 -5.76
N PRO A 63 5.38 -15.91 -5.12
CA PRO A 63 4.53 -15.85 -3.95
C PRO A 63 3.05 -16.05 -4.29
N ASN A 64 2.31 -16.62 -3.34
CA ASN A 64 0.84 -16.66 -3.38
C ASN A 64 0.23 -15.36 -2.83
N VAL A 65 0.97 -14.66 -1.96
CA VAL A 65 0.55 -13.42 -1.31
C VAL A 65 1.64 -12.37 -1.44
N ILE A 66 1.24 -11.16 -1.80
CA ILE A 66 2.11 -9.98 -1.76
C ILE A 66 1.57 -9.05 -0.68
N ILE A 67 2.45 -8.63 0.23
CA ILE A 67 2.17 -7.60 1.24
C ILE A 67 2.97 -6.36 0.89
N ASN A 68 2.33 -5.22 0.74
CA ASN A 68 3.03 -3.94 0.72
C ASN A 68 2.98 -3.32 2.12
N TYR A 69 4.13 -3.00 2.65
CA TYR A 69 4.30 -2.17 3.82
C TYR A 69 5.11 -0.92 3.43
N GLY A 70 4.82 0.20 4.07
CA GLY A 70 5.54 1.45 3.89
C GLY A 70 4.89 2.59 4.66
N THR A 71 5.41 3.79 4.50
CA THR A 71 4.94 5.00 5.15
C THR A 71 3.98 5.78 4.25
N VAL A 72 3.12 6.61 4.86
CA VAL A 72 2.14 7.46 4.16
C VAL A 72 1.98 8.81 4.85
N GLY A 73 1.68 9.83 4.06
CA GLY A 73 1.11 11.07 4.53
C GLY A 73 -0.41 10.97 4.69
N SER A 74 -0.96 11.46 5.78
CA SER A 74 -2.41 11.46 6.02
C SER A 74 -3.07 12.72 5.47
N LEU A 75 -4.16 12.55 4.73
CA LEU A 75 -5.07 13.64 4.35
C LEU A 75 -6.27 13.73 5.31
N ASN A 76 -6.37 12.79 6.22
CA ASN A 76 -7.42 12.73 7.24
C ASN A 76 -6.78 12.87 8.65
N PRO A 77 -6.92 14.03 9.30
CA PRO A 77 -6.24 14.32 10.57
C PRO A 77 -6.71 13.45 11.75
N LYS A 78 -7.73 12.61 11.54
CA LYS A 78 -8.21 11.66 12.55
C LYS A 78 -7.47 10.32 12.49
N LEU A 79 -6.65 10.11 11.47
CA LEU A 79 -5.91 8.86 11.30
C LEU A 79 -4.50 8.98 11.85
N SER A 80 -4.04 7.91 12.50
CA SER A 80 -2.67 7.78 13.02
C SER A 80 -2.27 6.31 13.15
N GLY A 81 -0.98 6.05 13.26
CA GLY A 81 -0.45 4.71 13.47
C GLY A 81 -0.49 3.81 12.24
N LEU A 82 -0.59 2.51 12.46
CA LEU A 82 -0.63 1.50 11.41
C LEU A 82 -2.07 1.26 10.94
N ILE A 83 -2.29 1.39 9.64
CA ILE A 83 -3.60 1.21 9.00
C ILE A 83 -3.54 0.18 7.88
N LYS A 84 -4.70 -0.40 7.54
CA LYS A 84 -4.89 -1.17 6.30
C LYS A 84 -5.41 -0.25 5.19
N VAL A 85 -4.90 -0.45 3.98
CA VAL A 85 -5.37 0.24 2.77
C VAL A 85 -6.02 -0.78 1.85
N ASN A 86 -7.26 -0.51 1.43
CA ASN A 86 -8.01 -1.42 0.56
C ASN A 86 -8.47 -0.79 -0.76
N LYS A 87 -8.27 0.53 -0.94
CA LYS A 87 -8.67 1.25 -2.15
C LYS A 87 -7.54 2.13 -2.67
N PHE A 88 -7.21 1.99 -3.94
CA PHE A 88 -6.01 2.59 -4.54
C PHE A 88 -6.37 3.40 -5.76
N PHE A 89 -5.76 4.60 -5.87
CA PHE A 89 -5.90 5.53 -6.99
C PHE A 89 -4.53 6.00 -7.46
N GLN A 90 -4.42 6.33 -8.74
CA GLN A 90 -3.29 7.09 -9.25
C GLN A 90 -3.63 8.59 -9.15
N ARG A 91 -2.97 9.34 -8.22
CA ARG A 91 -3.37 10.72 -7.88
C ARG A 91 -2.71 11.81 -8.71
N ASP A 92 -1.78 11.45 -9.57
CA ASP A 92 -0.96 12.39 -10.37
C ASP A 92 -1.05 12.16 -11.89
N MET A 93 -1.93 11.25 -12.34
CA MET A 93 -2.21 11.09 -13.77
C MET A 93 -3.15 12.20 -14.23
N ASP A 94 -2.65 13.12 -15.02
CA ASP A 94 -3.42 14.23 -15.59
C ASP A 94 -3.36 14.24 -17.10
N VAL A 95 -4.38 13.71 -17.71
CA VAL A 95 -4.59 13.68 -19.17
C VAL A 95 -5.93 14.25 -19.56
N ARG A 96 -6.48 15.17 -18.75
CA ARG A 96 -7.73 15.90 -19.02
C ARG A 96 -7.75 16.60 -20.38
N PRO A 97 -6.64 17.14 -20.93
CA PRO A 97 -6.64 17.68 -22.29
C PRO A 97 -7.03 16.68 -23.38
N LEU A 98 -6.95 15.36 -23.09
CA LEU A 98 -7.39 14.28 -23.99
C LEU A 98 -8.82 13.82 -23.73
N GLY A 99 -9.56 14.48 -22.82
CA GLY A 99 -10.95 14.17 -22.50
C GLY A 99 -11.15 13.06 -21.45
N PHE A 100 -10.10 12.72 -20.69
CA PHE A 100 -10.19 11.76 -19.57
C PHE A 100 -10.32 12.50 -18.24
N GLU A 101 -10.85 11.80 -17.23
CA GLU A 101 -10.90 12.34 -15.87
C GLU A 101 -9.51 12.34 -15.21
N TYR A 102 -9.33 13.21 -14.21
CA TYR A 102 -8.08 13.22 -13.43
C TYR A 102 -7.90 11.91 -12.68
N GLY A 103 -6.71 11.31 -12.79
CA GLY A 103 -6.41 9.97 -12.22
C GLY A 103 -6.69 8.81 -13.16
N GLU A 104 -7.33 9.04 -14.30
CA GLU A 104 -7.55 8.02 -15.32
C GLU A 104 -6.34 7.82 -16.21
N THR A 105 -5.96 6.57 -16.40
CA THR A 105 -5.00 6.17 -17.44
C THR A 105 -5.79 5.94 -18.74
N PRO A 106 -5.46 6.65 -19.83
CA PRO A 106 -6.16 6.51 -21.11
C PRO A 106 -6.26 5.06 -21.55
N PHE A 107 -7.47 4.67 -21.98
CA PHE A 107 -7.79 3.34 -22.53
C PHE A 107 -7.57 2.17 -21.54
N ASP A 108 -7.23 2.45 -20.30
CA ASP A 108 -7.12 1.43 -19.26
C ASP A 108 -8.52 1.11 -18.67
N LYS A 109 -8.78 -0.18 -18.44
CA LYS A 109 -10.05 -0.62 -17.85
C LYS A 109 -10.08 -0.51 -16.32
N VAL A 110 -8.91 -0.28 -15.68
CA VAL A 110 -8.75 -0.33 -14.24
C VAL A 110 -8.05 0.93 -13.74
N ASN A 111 -8.83 1.91 -13.32
CA ASN A 111 -8.34 3.17 -12.77
C ASN A 111 -8.43 3.22 -11.23
N THR A 112 -9.33 2.44 -10.66
CA THR A 112 -9.48 2.26 -9.21
C THR A 112 -9.39 0.79 -8.87
N ILE A 113 -8.61 0.44 -7.85
CA ILE A 113 -8.49 -0.93 -7.37
C ILE A 113 -9.07 -0.97 -5.96
N SER A 114 -10.01 -1.89 -5.73
CA SER A 114 -10.60 -2.13 -4.41
C SER A 114 -10.41 -3.59 -4.02
N LEU A 115 -10.01 -3.82 -2.77
CA LEU A 115 -9.80 -5.14 -2.20
C LEU A 115 -10.97 -5.49 -1.28
N ASP A 116 -11.24 -6.79 -1.14
CA ASP A 116 -12.37 -7.32 -0.38
C ASP A 116 -12.03 -7.47 1.11
N TYR A 117 -11.61 -6.38 1.74
CA TYR A 117 -11.48 -6.24 3.20
C TYR A 117 -11.65 -4.76 3.60
N GLU A 118 -11.96 -4.50 4.86
CA GLU A 118 -12.09 -3.14 5.37
C GLU A 118 -10.75 -2.42 5.45
N GLY A 119 -10.72 -1.16 5.04
CA GLY A 119 -9.51 -0.33 5.04
C GLY A 119 -9.77 1.08 4.53
N PHE A 120 -8.70 1.83 4.40
CA PHE A 120 -8.70 3.21 3.95
C PHE A 120 -8.30 3.32 2.47
N SER A 121 -8.50 4.49 1.89
CA SER A 121 -8.11 4.79 0.52
C SER A 121 -6.74 5.45 0.45
N CYS A 122 -5.94 5.09 -0.56
CA CYS A 122 -4.62 5.64 -0.82
C CYS A 122 -4.51 6.20 -2.24
N GLY A 123 -4.05 7.44 -2.35
CA GLY A 123 -3.67 8.06 -3.61
C GLY A 123 -2.15 7.96 -3.84
N THR A 124 -1.74 7.25 -4.89
CA THR A 124 -0.32 7.08 -5.24
C THR A 124 0.13 8.09 -6.30
N GLY A 125 1.29 8.72 -6.08
CA GLY A 125 1.89 9.66 -7.05
C GLY A 125 3.37 9.88 -6.80
N ASP A 126 4.12 10.31 -7.83
CA ASP A 126 5.59 10.44 -7.79
C ASP A 126 6.10 11.79 -7.25
N ASN A 127 5.33 12.41 -6.34
CA ASN A 127 5.70 13.63 -5.64
C ASN A 127 5.21 13.62 -4.19
N PHE A 128 5.85 14.38 -3.30
CA PHE A 128 5.28 14.66 -1.98
C PHE A 128 3.97 15.43 -2.14
N ALA A 129 2.95 15.00 -1.39
CA ALA A 129 1.64 15.64 -1.41
C ALA A 129 1.61 16.80 -0.38
N VAL A 130 2.20 17.93 -0.74
CA VAL A 130 2.21 19.15 0.08
C VAL A 130 1.07 20.10 -0.27
N GLU A 131 0.38 19.87 -1.38
CA GLU A 131 -0.73 20.68 -1.85
C GLU A 131 -2.06 19.91 -1.75
N LYS A 132 -3.18 20.65 -1.84
CA LYS A 132 -4.51 20.05 -1.85
C LYS A 132 -4.67 19.09 -3.02
N GLN A 133 -4.93 17.84 -2.71
CA GLN A 133 -5.09 16.80 -3.72
C GLN A 133 -6.44 16.92 -4.44
N ILE A 134 -6.42 16.73 -5.76
CA ILE A 134 -7.64 16.72 -6.61
C ILE A 134 -8.43 15.45 -6.32
N ILE A 135 -7.76 14.29 -6.30
CA ILE A 135 -8.38 13.02 -5.90
C ILE A 135 -8.43 12.95 -4.38
N LYS A 136 -9.61 12.74 -3.84
CA LYS A 136 -9.81 12.57 -2.40
C LYS A 136 -9.48 11.14 -2.02
N SER A 137 -8.45 10.98 -1.20
CA SER A 137 -8.10 9.75 -0.50
C SER A 137 -7.87 10.03 0.98
N ASP A 138 -7.82 9.00 1.80
CA ASP A 138 -7.53 9.15 3.23
C ASP A 138 -6.04 9.39 3.47
N VAL A 139 -5.19 8.72 2.68
CA VAL A 139 -3.74 8.80 2.77
C VAL A 139 -3.11 8.87 1.38
N VAL A 140 -1.81 9.22 1.32
CA VAL A 140 -1.02 9.31 0.08
C VAL A 140 0.32 8.62 0.22
N ASP A 141 0.75 7.97 -0.86
CA ASP A 141 2.06 7.32 -0.99
C ASP A 141 2.65 7.49 -2.41
N MET A 142 3.71 6.73 -2.70
CA MET A 142 4.38 6.79 -3.98
C MET A 142 4.46 5.42 -4.72
N GLU A 143 3.95 4.31 -4.16
CA GLU A 143 4.16 2.95 -4.70
C GLU A 143 2.92 2.08 -4.82
N SER A 144 1.99 2.17 -3.85
CA SER A 144 0.99 1.13 -3.61
C SER A 144 0.05 0.86 -4.80
N TYR A 145 -0.33 1.87 -5.58
CA TYR A 145 -1.16 1.67 -6.76
C TYR A 145 -0.49 0.76 -7.79
N SER A 146 0.83 0.94 -8.03
CA SER A 146 1.57 0.13 -8.99
C SER A 146 1.61 -1.34 -8.59
N ILE A 147 1.85 -1.60 -7.30
CA ILE A 147 1.86 -2.96 -6.74
C ILE A 147 0.46 -3.56 -6.78
N ALA A 148 -0.55 -2.81 -6.33
CA ALA A 148 -1.94 -3.24 -6.34
C ALA A 148 -2.41 -3.60 -7.76
N LYS A 149 -2.04 -2.79 -8.76
CA LYS A 149 -2.41 -3.02 -10.16
C LYS A 149 -1.79 -4.30 -10.71
N PHE A 150 -0.51 -4.55 -10.43
CA PHE A 150 0.14 -5.81 -10.78
C PHE A 150 -0.60 -7.01 -10.17
N CYS A 151 -0.89 -6.95 -8.87
CA CYS A 151 -1.59 -8.02 -8.15
C CYS A 151 -3.01 -8.25 -8.70
N TYR A 152 -3.74 -7.17 -8.99
CA TYR A 152 -5.08 -7.24 -9.57
C TYR A 152 -5.07 -7.93 -10.94
N ILE A 153 -4.18 -7.52 -11.85
CA ILE A 153 -4.09 -8.09 -13.20
C ILE A 153 -3.69 -9.58 -13.15
N ASN A 154 -2.78 -9.93 -12.25
CA ASN A 154 -2.25 -11.29 -12.12
C ASN A 154 -3.04 -12.17 -11.13
N LYS A 155 -4.13 -11.65 -10.53
CA LYS A 155 -4.98 -12.36 -9.56
C LYS A 155 -4.21 -12.90 -8.36
N ILE A 156 -3.25 -12.12 -7.85
CA ILE A 156 -2.44 -12.43 -6.67
C ILE A 156 -3.11 -11.79 -5.46
N LYS A 157 -3.19 -12.54 -4.35
CA LYS A 157 -3.69 -11.99 -3.08
C LYS A 157 -2.78 -10.84 -2.63
N PHE A 158 -3.38 -9.67 -2.42
CA PHE A 158 -2.68 -8.46 -2.03
C PHE A 158 -3.18 -7.92 -0.71
N ILE A 159 -2.27 -7.54 0.17
CA ILE A 159 -2.57 -6.91 1.46
C ILE A 159 -1.68 -5.68 1.57
N CYS A 160 -2.24 -4.55 1.98
CA CYS A 160 -1.49 -3.31 2.13
C CYS A 160 -1.63 -2.75 3.54
N TYR A 161 -0.49 -2.60 4.21
CA TYR A 161 -0.35 -1.91 5.49
C TYR A 161 0.46 -0.65 5.31
N LYS A 162 0.02 0.43 5.91
CA LYS A 162 0.72 1.71 5.87
C LYS A 162 0.81 2.32 7.27
N TYR A 163 1.97 2.90 7.57
CA TYR A 163 2.18 3.66 8.79
C TYR A 163 2.15 5.16 8.50
N ILE A 164 1.34 5.89 9.24
CA ILE A 164 1.19 7.33 9.04
C ILE A 164 2.36 8.05 9.71
N THR A 165 3.17 8.72 8.90
CA THR A 165 4.36 9.47 9.35
C THR A 165 4.12 10.96 9.48
N ASP A 166 3.19 11.51 8.69
CA ASP A 166 2.96 12.94 8.52
C ASP A 166 1.54 13.26 8.06
N ASN A 167 1.20 14.53 7.95
CA ASN A 167 -0.13 15.00 7.57
C ASN A 167 -0.20 15.48 6.12
N ALA A 168 0.71 15.07 5.27
CA ALA A 168 0.80 15.48 3.86
C ALA A 168 0.75 17.03 3.72
N ASP A 169 1.58 17.72 4.48
CA ASP A 169 1.71 19.18 4.52
C ASP A 169 3.16 19.61 4.24
N GLU A 170 3.46 20.90 4.36
CA GLU A 170 4.78 21.47 4.10
C GLU A 170 5.88 20.87 5.01
N ASN A 171 5.52 20.35 6.18
CA ASN A 171 6.45 19.74 7.15
C ASN A 171 6.64 18.23 6.89
N SER A 172 5.94 17.64 5.91
CA SER A 172 5.97 16.20 5.64
C SER A 172 7.37 15.63 5.43
N PRO A 173 8.33 16.29 4.73
CA PRO A 173 9.66 15.75 4.56
C PRO A 173 10.44 15.60 5.88
N GLU A 174 10.30 16.53 6.84
CA GLU A 174 10.94 16.47 8.15
C GLU A 174 10.26 15.43 9.04
N ASN A 175 8.93 15.44 9.10
CA ASN A 175 8.12 14.50 9.86
C ASN A 175 8.33 13.06 9.41
N TRP A 176 8.42 12.82 8.10
CA TRP A 176 8.74 11.52 7.54
C TRP A 176 10.09 11.01 8.04
N ASN A 177 11.15 11.83 7.97
CA ASN A 177 12.47 11.44 8.44
C ASN A 177 12.51 11.09 9.94
N LEU A 178 11.72 11.79 10.77
CA LEU A 178 11.64 11.55 12.20
C LEU A 178 10.82 10.33 12.60
N ASN A 179 9.86 9.94 11.76
CA ASN A 179 8.86 8.93 12.12
C ASN A 179 8.99 7.60 11.35
N ILE A 180 9.82 7.55 10.31
CA ILE A 180 9.92 6.42 9.40
C ILE A 180 10.15 5.06 10.09
N GLU A 181 10.94 5.02 11.18
CA GLU A 181 11.30 3.77 11.87
C GLU A 181 10.22 3.31 12.86
N LYS A 182 9.36 4.22 13.35
CA LYS A 182 8.36 3.90 14.39
C LYS A 182 7.31 2.88 13.94
N GLY A 183 7.03 2.83 12.65
CA GLY A 183 6.03 1.89 12.09
C GLY A 183 6.51 0.45 12.02
N ALA A 184 7.83 0.23 11.91
CA ALA A 184 8.41 -1.09 11.72
C ALA A 184 8.08 -2.07 12.86
N GLU A 185 8.16 -1.62 14.10
CA GLU A 185 7.85 -2.46 15.28
C GLU A 185 6.37 -2.87 15.32
N LEU A 186 5.46 -1.91 15.07
CA LEU A 186 4.02 -2.18 15.02
C LEU A 186 3.67 -3.15 13.91
N PHE A 187 4.29 -2.97 12.73
CA PHE A 187 4.04 -3.85 11.61
C PHE A 187 4.61 -5.26 11.85
N THR A 188 5.82 -5.37 12.42
CA THR A 188 6.40 -6.67 12.79
C THR A 188 5.51 -7.45 13.75
N LYS A 189 4.95 -6.77 14.76
CA LYS A 189 3.99 -7.39 15.67
C LYS A 189 2.74 -7.88 14.92
N THR A 190 2.20 -7.04 14.03
CA THR A 190 1.04 -7.41 13.19
C THR A 190 1.33 -8.61 12.31
N LEU A 191 2.54 -8.71 11.70
CA LEU A 191 2.95 -9.88 10.91
C LEU A 191 2.96 -11.16 11.73
N ASN A 192 3.40 -11.11 12.97
CA ASN A 192 3.43 -12.28 13.86
C ASN A 192 2.01 -12.76 14.22
N ASP A 193 1.03 -11.87 14.24
CA ASP A 193 -0.38 -12.20 14.48
C ASP A 193 -1.07 -12.81 13.24
N LEU A 194 -0.41 -12.80 12.07
CA LEU A 194 -0.94 -13.32 10.80
C LEU A 194 -0.40 -14.72 10.43
N ILE A 195 0.52 -15.29 11.22
CA ILE A 195 1.12 -16.62 11.01
C ILE A 195 0.29 -17.73 11.63
#